data_5787370bad3ec0f51fa3d661c12a00a8
#
_entry.id   5787370bad3ec0f51fa3d661c12a00a8
#
_cell.length_a   1.000
_cell.length_b   1.000
_cell.length_c   1.000
_cell.angle_alpha   90.00
_cell.angle_beta   90.00
_cell.angle_gamma   90.00
#
_symmetry.space_group_name_H-M   'P 1'
#
loop_
_entity.id
_entity.type
_entity.pdbx_description
1 polymer ?
#
loop_
_entity_poly.entity_id
_entity_poly.type
_entity_poly.pdbx_seq_one_letter_code
_entity_poly.pdbx_strand_id
1 'polypeptide(L)'
;LSLDSSNIQPEEWQLIARQTAEACRDHDGIIITHGTDTMAYTASALTYMLRGVPIPVVLTGSQLPLVHPLSDAPDNLRCAAAMAASGIPGVFLAFDRKVMLGCRGVKVRTSGFDAFESINYPPVARVTGAGLELHRELIPAQTEDFRLEDGLCTQVFLLKLTPGLDPGIFDLLLQSNYRGVLIEAFGAG
;
A
#
# COMPACT_ATOMS: atom_id res chain seq x y z
N LEU A 1 -4.91 8.52 -14.03
CA LEU A 1 -6.09 7.68 -13.76
C LEU A 1 -7.07 8.43 -12.89
N SER A 2 -8.37 8.36 -13.21
CA SER A 2 -9.46 8.83 -12.37
C SER A 2 -10.45 7.66 -12.25
N LEU A 3 -10.28 6.87 -11.18
CA LEU A 3 -11.04 5.64 -10.94
C LEU A 3 -11.52 5.60 -9.48
N ASP A 4 -12.69 5.04 -9.27
CA ASP A 4 -13.08 4.56 -7.95
C ASP A 4 -12.16 3.40 -7.56
N SER A 5 -11.60 3.43 -6.36
CA SER A 5 -10.64 2.43 -5.93
C SER A 5 -11.21 1.01 -5.87
N SER A 6 -12.52 0.86 -5.70
CA SER A 6 -13.19 -0.44 -5.76
C SER A 6 -13.12 -1.10 -7.14
N ASN A 7 -12.83 -0.34 -8.19
CA ASN A 7 -12.71 -0.81 -9.57
C ASN A 7 -11.25 -1.05 -10.00
N ILE A 8 -10.28 -0.83 -9.13
CA ILE A 8 -8.86 -1.08 -9.44
C ILE A 8 -8.61 -2.58 -9.60
N GLN A 9 -7.97 -2.93 -10.71
CA GLN A 9 -7.56 -4.28 -11.07
C GLN A 9 -6.02 -4.37 -11.13
N PRO A 10 -5.43 -5.55 -11.27
CA PRO A 10 -3.97 -5.71 -11.36
C PRO A 10 -3.32 -4.92 -12.50
N GLU A 11 -4.03 -4.68 -13.61
CA GLU A 11 -3.55 -3.90 -14.75
C GLU A 11 -3.32 -2.43 -14.38
N GLU A 12 -4.15 -1.86 -13.50
CA GLU A 12 -3.95 -0.51 -12.99
C GLU A 12 -2.72 -0.42 -12.10
N TRP A 13 -2.43 -1.46 -11.29
CA TRP A 13 -1.18 -1.51 -10.51
C TRP A 13 0.05 -1.49 -11.41
N GLN A 14 0.03 -2.28 -12.50
CA GLN A 14 1.12 -2.28 -13.48
C GLN A 14 1.29 -0.91 -14.13
N LEU A 15 0.19 -0.25 -14.51
CA LEU A 15 0.22 1.08 -15.10
C LEU A 15 0.79 2.12 -14.12
N ILE A 16 0.31 2.11 -12.85
CA ILE A 16 0.81 3.00 -11.80
C ILE A 16 2.30 2.76 -11.56
N ALA A 17 2.73 1.49 -11.47
CA ALA A 17 4.13 1.14 -11.28
C ALA A 17 5.03 1.66 -12.40
N ARG A 18 4.62 1.49 -13.66
CA ARG A 18 5.38 1.99 -14.84
C ARG A 18 5.48 3.51 -14.84
N GLN A 19 4.37 4.21 -14.60
CA GLN A 19 4.36 5.68 -14.53
C GLN A 19 5.21 6.19 -13.36
N THR A 20 5.16 5.51 -12.21
CA THR A 20 6.00 5.84 -11.06
C THR A 20 7.48 5.61 -11.36
N ALA A 21 7.83 4.49 -11.98
CA ALA A 21 9.22 4.18 -12.35
C ALA A 21 9.79 5.19 -13.35
N GLU A 22 8.97 5.68 -14.28
CA GLU A 22 9.38 6.75 -15.21
C GLU A 22 9.59 8.07 -14.47
N ALA A 23 8.65 8.46 -13.60
CA ALA A 23 8.72 9.69 -12.82
C ALA A 23 9.90 9.73 -11.83
N CYS A 24 10.38 8.58 -11.35
CA CYS A 24 11.56 8.50 -10.48
C CYS A 24 12.85 9.06 -11.09
N ARG A 25 12.89 9.24 -12.42
CA ARG A 25 14.08 9.78 -13.12
C ARG A 25 14.23 11.30 -12.93
N ASP A 26 13.13 12.00 -12.74
CA ASP A 26 13.08 13.45 -12.81
C ASP A 26 12.50 14.10 -11.52
N HIS A 27 12.17 13.29 -10.52
CA HIS A 27 11.52 13.77 -9.29
C HIS A 27 12.21 13.20 -8.05
N ASP A 28 12.22 13.98 -6.97
CA ASP A 28 12.81 13.62 -5.67
C ASP A 28 11.83 12.91 -4.73
N GLY A 29 10.55 12.85 -5.09
CA GLY A 29 9.48 12.18 -4.34
C GLY A 29 8.17 12.19 -5.10
N ILE A 30 7.34 11.18 -4.89
CA ILE A 30 6.08 11.00 -5.60
C ILE A 30 4.95 10.82 -4.59
N ILE A 31 3.82 11.48 -4.83
CA ILE A 31 2.57 11.27 -4.09
C ILE A 31 1.54 10.70 -5.04
N ILE A 32 0.91 9.60 -4.62
CA ILE A 32 -0.19 8.95 -5.34
C ILE A 32 -1.46 9.14 -4.52
N THR A 33 -2.39 9.95 -5.03
CA THR A 33 -3.73 10.06 -4.43
C THR A 33 -4.60 8.90 -4.87
N HIS A 34 -5.25 8.23 -3.90
CA HIS A 34 -5.94 6.97 -4.12
C HIS A 34 -7.18 6.89 -3.24
N GLY A 35 -8.24 6.25 -3.72
CA GLY A 35 -9.40 5.93 -2.89
C GLY A 35 -9.04 4.91 -1.80
N THR A 36 -9.70 4.99 -0.65
CA THR A 36 -9.27 4.25 0.54
C THR A 36 -9.53 2.75 0.49
N ASP A 37 -10.47 2.25 -0.33
CA ASP A 37 -10.91 0.85 -0.27
C ASP A 37 -9.82 -0.14 -0.69
N THR A 38 -9.04 0.18 -1.71
CA THR A 38 -7.97 -0.70 -2.20
C THR A 38 -6.58 -0.08 -2.11
N MET A 39 -6.41 1.06 -1.43
CA MET A 39 -5.12 1.73 -1.29
C MET A 39 -4.05 0.83 -0.65
N ALA A 40 -4.43 0.02 0.34
CA ALA A 40 -3.51 -0.91 0.98
C ALA A 40 -2.99 -1.98 0.01
N TYR A 41 -3.85 -2.47 -0.89
CA TYR A 41 -3.48 -3.43 -1.93
C TYR A 41 -2.54 -2.79 -2.94
N THR A 42 -2.86 -1.60 -3.42
CA THR A 42 -2.01 -0.84 -4.34
C THR A 42 -0.65 -0.53 -3.71
N ALA A 43 -0.60 -0.07 -2.46
CA ALA A 43 0.63 0.23 -1.74
C ALA A 43 1.51 -1.02 -1.57
N SER A 44 0.89 -2.17 -1.26
CA SER A 44 1.58 -3.45 -1.16
C SER A 44 2.11 -3.91 -2.52
N ALA A 45 1.29 -3.88 -3.56
CA ALA A 45 1.72 -4.24 -4.92
C ALA A 45 2.90 -3.38 -5.39
N LEU A 46 2.81 -2.06 -5.24
CA LEU A 46 3.89 -1.15 -5.61
C LEU A 46 5.18 -1.37 -4.80
N THR A 47 5.08 -1.78 -3.53
CA THR A 47 6.28 -2.13 -2.73
C THR A 47 7.09 -3.26 -3.39
N TYR A 48 6.43 -4.24 -3.98
CA TYR A 48 7.09 -5.36 -4.66
C TYR A 48 7.44 -5.05 -6.12
N MET A 49 6.63 -4.24 -6.80
CA MET A 49 6.87 -3.86 -8.19
C MET A 49 8.00 -2.84 -8.35
N LEU A 50 8.20 -1.95 -7.38
CA LEU A 50 9.21 -0.88 -7.40
C LEU A 50 10.39 -1.24 -6.50
N ARG A 51 11.00 -2.40 -6.71
CA ARG A 51 12.11 -2.88 -5.88
C ARG A 51 13.31 -1.95 -5.99
N GLY A 52 13.83 -1.56 -4.83
CA GLY A 52 14.97 -0.65 -4.77
C GLY A 52 14.65 0.79 -5.24
N VAL A 53 13.37 1.21 -5.22
CA VAL A 53 12.98 2.57 -5.62
C VAL A 53 13.81 3.62 -4.89
N PRO A 54 14.51 4.55 -5.61
CA PRO A 54 15.51 5.41 -5.00
C PRO A 54 14.93 6.65 -4.28
N ILE A 55 13.64 6.89 -4.41
CA ILE A 55 12.95 8.05 -3.85
C ILE A 55 11.72 7.61 -3.04
N PRO A 56 11.16 8.46 -2.16
CA PRO A 56 9.91 8.16 -1.50
C PRO A 56 8.73 8.19 -2.47
N VAL A 57 7.94 7.12 -2.46
CA VAL A 57 6.65 7.01 -3.15
C VAL A 57 5.57 6.86 -2.10
N VAL A 58 4.70 7.85 -1.95
CA VAL A 58 3.75 7.93 -0.83
C VAL A 58 2.32 7.88 -1.34
N LEU A 59 1.60 6.83 -0.98
CA LEU A 59 0.16 6.75 -1.24
C LEU A 59 -0.60 7.45 -0.12
N THR A 60 -1.65 8.16 -0.50
CA THR A 60 -2.57 8.81 0.44
C THR A 60 -3.95 8.99 -0.17
N GLY A 61 -4.91 9.37 0.64
CA GLY A 61 -6.30 9.61 0.24
C GLY A 61 -7.09 10.24 1.37
N SER A 62 -8.41 10.14 1.31
CA SER A 62 -9.28 10.65 2.36
C SER A 62 -10.56 9.84 2.50
N GLN A 63 -11.15 9.89 3.69
CA GLN A 63 -12.47 9.33 3.95
C GLN A 63 -13.59 10.25 3.45
N LEU A 64 -13.36 11.56 3.55
CA LEU A 64 -14.30 12.56 3.05
C LEU A 64 -13.70 13.31 1.85
N PRO A 65 -14.53 13.63 0.83
CA PRO A 65 -14.07 14.41 -0.32
C PRO A 65 -13.43 15.74 0.10
N LEU A 66 -12.44 16.21 -0.63
CA LEU A 66 -11.69 17.44 -0.33
C LEU A 66 -12.61 18.67 -0.13
N VAL A 67 -13.73 18.72 -0.85
CA VAL A 67 -14.72 19.81 -0.75
C VAL A 67 -15.59 19.76 0.51
N HIS A 68 -15.56 18.66 1.24
CA HIS A 68 -16.34 18.54 2.49
C HIS A 68 -15.70 19.37 3.60
N PRO A 69 -16.47 20.17 4.38
CA PRO A 69 -15.90 21.05 5.41
C PRO A 69 -15.09 20.33 6.49
N LEU A 70 -15.40 19.06 6.76
CA LEU A 70 -14.72 18.22 7.74
C LEU A 70 -13.77 17.20 7.08
N SER A 71 -13.28 17.48 5.86
CA SER A 71 -12.41 16.56 5.13
C SER A 71 -11.07 16.35 5.83
N ASP A 72 -10.64 15.11 5.89
CA ASP A 72 -9.31 14.68 6.33
C ASP A 72 -8.25 14.78 5.22
N ALA A 73 -8.65 15.06 3.98
CA ALA A 73 -7.75 15.13 2.83
C ALA A 73 -6.59 16.14 3.00
N PRO A 74 -6.80 17.37 3.51
CA PRO A 74 -5.69 18.32 3.67
C PRO A 74 -4.61 17.84 4.62
N ASP A 75 -4.97 17.19 5.73
CA ASP A 75 -4.01 16.70 6.71
C ASP A 75 -3.26 15.47 6.17
N ASN A 76 -3.96 14.56 5.50
CA ASN A 76 -3.37 13.40 4.87
C ASN A 76 -2.38 13.80 3.74
N LEU A 77 -2.75 14.77 2.90
CA LEU A 77 -1.88 15.31 1.86
C LEU A 77 -0.63 15.99 2.43
N ARG A 78 -0.77 16.77 3.51
CA ARG A 78 0.38 17.40 4.19
C ARG A 78 1.33 16.35 4.77
N CYS A 79 0.78 15.31 5.40
CA CYS A 79 1.58 14.20 5.91
C CYS A 79 2.33 13.49 4.77
N ALA A 80 1.64 13.19 3.67
CA ALA A 80 2.25 12.57 2.49
C ALA A 80 3.33 13.46 1.87
N ALA A 81 3.09 14.78 1.75
CA ALA A 81 4.06 15.72 1.23
C ALA A 81 5.33 15.81 2.10
N ALA A 82 5.16 15.84 3.42
CA ALA A 82 6.29 15.85 4.34
C ALA A 82 7.14 14.57 4.22
N MET A 83 6.49 13.40 4.03
CA MET A 83 7.20 12.15 3.80
C MET A 83 7.85 12.10 2.42
N ALA A 84 7.18 12.57 1.37
CA ALA A 84 7.75 12.65 0.03
C ALA A 84 8.98 13.58 -0.05
N ALA A 85 8.99 14.63 0.75
CA ALA A 85 10.13 15.56 0.84
C ALA A 85 11.27 15.06 1.77
N SER A 86 11.11 13.93 2.45
CA SER A 86 12.11 13.42 3.41
C SER A 86 13.38 12.87 2.74
N GLY A 87 13.33 12.56 1.43
CA GLY A 87 14.40 11.90 0.70
C GLY A 87 14.62 10.43 1.08
N ILE A 88 13.75 9.84 1.90
CA ILE A 88 13.87 8.45 2.34
C ILE A 88 13.25 7.53 1.29
N PRO A 89 14.03 6.65 0.65
CA PRO A 89 13.56 5.79 -0.42
C PRO A 89 12.59 4.72 0.09
N GLY A 90 11.62 4.37 -0.74
CA GLY A 90 10.66 3.30 -0.45
C GLY A 90 9.23 3.66 -0.80
N VAL A 91 8.34 2.68 -0.66
CA VAL A 91 6.90 2.86 -0.85
C VAL A 91 6.21 2.94 0.51
N PHE A 92 5.42 3.99 0.70
CA PHE A 92 4.78 4.32 1.97
C PHE A 92 3.28 4.59 1.79
N LEU A 93 2.53 4.41 2.87
CA LEU A 93 1.14 4.80 3.00
C LEU A 93 1.02 5.83 4.12
N ALA A 94 0.57 7.05 3.78
CA ALA A 94 0.37 8.13 4.74
C ALA A 94 -1.13 8.35 4.99
N PHE A 95 -1.58 8.20 6.23
CA PHE A 95 -2.97 8.39 6.62
C PHE A 95 -3.09 8.71 8.12
N ASP A 96 -4.01 9.59 8.49
CA ASP A 96 -4.27 9.95 9.89
C ASP A 96 -2.98 10.29 10.65
N ARG A 97 -2.15 11.18 10.08
CA ARG A 97 -0.88 11.65 10.69
C ARG A 97 0.15 10.55 10.96
N LYS A 98 -0.01 9.38 10.33
CA LYS A 98 0.92 8.25 10.43
C LYS A 98 1.45 7.91 9.04
N VAL A 99 2.69 7.46 8.99
CA VAL A 99 3.28 6.89 7.78
C VAL A 99 3.66 5.45 8.06
N MET A 100 3.20 4.57 7.22
CA MET A 100 3.41 3.13 7.30
C MET A 100 4.21 2.65 6.09
N LEU A 101 4.94 1.55 6.20
CA LEU A 101 5.48 0.86 5.03
C LEU A 101 4.33 0.40 4.13
N GLY A 102 4.47 0.55 2.83
CA GLY A 102 3.41 0.24 1.86
C GLY A 102 2.86 -1.18 1.97
N CYS A 103 3.73 -2.17 2.24
CA CYS A 103 3.33 -3.57 2.43
C CYS A 103 2.79 -3.89 3.84
N ARG A 104 2.70 -2.91 4.75
CA ARG A 104 2.21 -3.11 6.12
C ARG A 104 0.90 -2.39 6.41
N GLY A 105 0.49 -1.45 5.55
CA GLY A 105 -0.77 -0.74 5.71
C GLY A 105 -1.97 -1.63 5.43
N VAL A 106 -2.97 -1.62 6.31
CA VAL A 106 -4.25 -2.33 6.12
C VAL A 106 -5.40 -1.39 6.51
N LYS A 107 -6.46 -1.36 5.70
CA LYS A 107 -7.69 -0.66 6.05
C LYS A 107 -8.48 -1.50 7.06
N VAL A 108 -8.58 -1.01 8.27
CA VAL A 108 -9.25 -1.71 9.39
C VAL A 108 -10.59 -1.08 9.77
N ARG A 109 -10.89 0.13 9.28
CA ARG A 109 -12.16 0.83 9.54
C ARG A 109 -12.75 1.40 8.27
N THR A 110 -14.06 1.25 8.12
CA THR A 110 -14.78 1.71 6.92
C THR A 110 -14.98 3.22 6.93
N SER A 111 -15.32 3.83 8.06
CA SER A 111 -15.75 5.23 8.16
C SER A 111 -14.94 6.10 9.13
N GLY A 112 -14.04 5.53 9.94
CA GLY A 112 -13.18 6.28 10.84
C GLY A 112 -12.07 7.00 10.10
N PHE A 113 -11.62 8.17 10.59
CA PHE A 113 -10.45 8.85 10.02
C PHE A 113 -9.15 8.10 10.29
N ASP A 114 -9.10 7.32 11.36
CA ASP A 114 -8.02 6.38 11.68
C ASP A 114 -8.18 5.04 10.91
N ALA A 115 -8.53 5.13 9.63
CA ALA A 115 -8.95 3.99 8.81
C ALA A 115 -7.86 2.95 8.59
N PHE A 116 -6.58 3.32 8.65
CA PHE A 116 -5.45 2.44 8.37
C PHE A 116 -4.61 2.17 9.60
N GLU A 117 -4.14 0.94 9.70
CA GLU A 117 -3.16 0.49 10.71
C GLU A 117 -1.98 -0.22 10.04
N SER A 118 -0.83 -0.15 10.70
CA SER A 118 0.36 -0.90 10.32
C SER A 118 0.33 -2.26 11.01
N ILE A 119 0.24 -3.34 10.24
CA ILE A 119 0.07 -4.69 10.78
C ILE A 119 1.42 -5.33 11.08
N ASN A 120 1.55 -5.83 12.32
CA ASN A 120 2.75 -6.50 12.84
C ASN A 120 4.04 -5.70 12.66
N TYR A 121 3.94 -4.38 12.51
CA TYR A 121 5.07 -3.46 12.40
C TYR A 121 4.63 -2.05 12.80
N PRO A 122 5.42 -1.28 13.54
CA PRO A 122 5.03 0.08 13.91
C PRO A 122 5.04 1.03 12.68
N PRO A 123 4.28 2.13 12.72
CA PRO A 123 4.43 3.21 11.76
C PRO A 123 5.87 3.75 11.75
N VAL A 124 6.39 4.04 10.56
CA VAL A 124 7.77 4.52 10.38
C VAL A 124 7.91 6.03 10.55
N ALA A 125 6.79 6.75 10.57
CA ALA A 125 6.77 8.16 10.94
C ALA A 125 5.41 8.57 11.51
N ARG A 126 5.41 9.68 12.24
CA ARG A 126 4.19 10.34 12.77
C ARG A 126 4.33 11.85 12.67
N VAL A 127 3.21 12.52 12.44
CA VAL A 127 3.13 13.98 12.56
C VAL A 127 2.86 14.35 14.01
N THR A 128 3.75 15.11 14.60
CA THR A 128 3.69 15.64 15.97
C THR A 128 3.69 17.17 15.96
N GLY A 129 3.65 17.82 17.13
CA GLY A 129 3.82 19.26 17.24
C GLY A 129 5.19 19.77 16.77
N ALA A 130 6.19 18.90 16.64
CA ALA A 130 7.51 19.20 16.12
C ALA A 130 7.66 18.96 14.59
N GLY A 131 6.60 18.52 13.92
CA GLY A 131 6.59 18.19 12.50
C GLY A 131 6.57 16.67 12.27
N LEU A 132 7.16 16.22 11.15
CA LEU A 132 7.26 14.81 10.83
C LEU A 132 8.41 14.17 11.63
N GLU A 133 8.06 13.32 12.56
CA GLU A 133 9.00 12.52 13.36
C GLU A 133 9.23 11.17 12.67
N LEU A 134 10.46 10.96 12.21
CA LEU A 134 10.89 9.78 11.44
C LEU A 134 11.61 8.78 12.34
N HIS A 135 11.17 7.53 12.30
CA HIS A 135 11.81 6.39 12.94
C HIS A 135 12.66 5.64 11.90
N ARG A 136 13.86 6.20 11.60
CA ARG A 136 14.75 5.69 10.55
C ARG A 136 15.18 4.25 10.77
N GLU A 137 15.30 3.83 12.01
CA GLU A 137 15.63 2.46 12.44
C GLU A 137 14.56 1.43 12.04
N LEU A 138 13.33 1.90 11.77
CA LEU A 138 12.20 1.06 11.33
C LEU A 138 12.08 0.99 9.81
N ILE A 139 12.90 1.71 9.06
CA ILE A 139 12.83 1.72 7.60
C ILE A 139 13.90 0.76 7.07
N PRO A 140 13.51 -0.28 6.33
CA PRO A 140 14.47 -1.22 5.76
C PRO A 140 15.48 -0.49 4.88
N ALA A 141 16.76 -0.82 5.05
CA ALA A 141 17.81 -0.29 4.19
C ALA A 141 17.61 -0.76 2.75
N GLN A 142 17.76 0.15 1.79
CA GLN A 142 17.78 -0.22 0.37
C GLN A 142 19.13 -0.90 0.08
N THR A 143 19.08 -2.18 -0.28
CA THR A 143 20.26 -3.00 -0.57
C THR A 143 20.35 -3.40 -2.04
N GLU A 144 19.35 -3.07 -2.83
CA GLU A 144 19.22 -3.47 -4.23
C GLU A 144 19.14 -2.26 -5.15
N ASP A 145 19.65 -2.40 -6.37
CA ASP A 145 19.45 -1.44 -7.44
C ASP A 145 17.96 -1.39 -7.83
N PHE A 146 17.52 -0.21 -8.25
CA PHE A 146 16.14 -0.02 -8.67
C PHE A 146 15.79 -0.89 -9.88
N ARG A 147 14.71 -1.65 -9.75
CA ARG A 147 14.13 -2.47 -10.82
C ARG A 147 12.61 -2.40 -10.78
N LEU A 148 12.02 -2.23 -11.96
CA LEU A 148 10.59 -2.38 -12.15
C LEU A 148 10.26 -3.87 -12.37
N GLU A 149 9.52 -4.46 -11.45
CA GLU A 149 9.05 -5.85 -11.48
C GLU A 149 7.51 -5.84 -11.68
N ASP A 150 7.05 -5.51 -12.87
CA ASP A 150 5.63 -5.34 -13.17
C ASP A 150 4.93 -6.61 -13.66
N GLY A 151 5.62 -7.75 -13.64
CA GLY A 151 5.05 -9.05 -13.95
C GLY A 151 4.12 -9.54 -12.83
N LEU A 152 2.84 -9.75 -13.16
CA LEU A 152 1.84 -10.28 -12.22
C LEU A 152 1.26 -11.60 -12.72
N CYS A 153 1.10 -12.55 -11.80
CA CYS A 153 0.25 -13.72 -12.01
C CYS A 153 -1.07 -13.51 -11.25
N THR A 154 -2.15 -13.31 -11.97
CA THR A 154 -3.49 -13.11 -11.39
C THR A 154 -4.20 -14.44 -11.07
N GLN A 155 -3.62 -15.57 -11.47
CA GLN A 155 -4.16 -16.92 -11.24
C GLN A 155 -3.72 -17.47 -9.89
N VAL A 156 -3.83 -16.65 -8.82
CA VAL A 156 -3.55 -17.05 -7.43
C VAL A 156 -4.83 -16.92 -6.62
N PHE A 157 -5.19 -18.00 -5.95
CA PHE A 157 -6.37 -18.02 -5.08
C PHE A 157 -5.94 -17.81 -3.63
N LEU A 158 -6.58 -16.87 -2.94
CA LEU A 158 -6.42 -16.68 -1.50
C LEU A 158 -7.44 -17.56 -0.77
N LEU A 159 -6.95 -18.54 -0.02
CA LEU A 159 -7.76 -19.41 0.82
C LEU A 159 -7.55 -19.09 2.29
N LYS A 160 -8.56 -18.52 2.92
CA LYS A 160 -8.58 -18.32 4.37
C LYS A 160 -9.13 -19.58 5.05
N LEU A 161 -8.32 -20.23 5.90
CA LEU A 161 -8.78 -21.36 6.68
C LEU A 161 -9.72 -20.88 7.79
N THR A 162 -10.85 -21.54 7.89
CA THR A 162 -11.82 -21.34 8.98
C THR A 162 -12.24 -22.68 9.58
N PRO A 163 -12.61 -22.73 10.88
CA PRO A 163 -13.21 -23.95 11.44
C PRO A 163 -14.43 -24.38 10.61
N GLY A 164 -14.46 -25.66 10.22
CA GLY A 164 -15.54 -26.21 9.40
C GLY A 164 -15.40 -26.01 7.89
N LEU A 165 -14.27 -25.48 7.40
CA LEU A 165 -13.98 -25.46 5.97
C LEU A 165 -14.03 -26.88 5.40
N ASP A 166 -14.85 -27.06 4.36
CA ASP A 166 -14.94 -28.33 3.65
C ASP A 166 -13.65 -28.60 2.85
N PRO A 167 -12.94 -29.73 3.11
CA PRO A 167 -11.75 -30.09 2.34
C PRO A 167 -11.98 -30.25 0.84
N GLY A 168 -13.21 -30.47 0.39
CA GLY A 168 -13.59 -30.55 -1.02
C GLY A 168 -13.23 -29.29 -1.82
N ILE A 169 -12.99 -28.15 -1.14
CA ILE A 169 -12.49 -26.94 -1.81
C ILE A 169 -11.15 -27.18 -2.54
N PHE A 170 -10.29 -28.05 -2.02
CA PHE A 170 -9.00 -28.34 -2.66
C PHE A 170 -9.18 -29.09 -3.98
N ASP A 171 -10.16 -29.98 -4.07
CA ASP A 171 -10.49 -30.68 -5.32
C ASP A 171 -11.03 -29.71 -6.38
N LEU A 172 -11.84 -28.74 -5.98
CA LEU A 172 -12.32 -27.68 -6.86
C LEU A 172 -11.18 -26.79 -7.36
N LEU A 173 -10.25 -26.44 -6.48
CA LEU A 173 -9.08 -25.62 -6.84
C LEU A 173 -8.15 -26.37 -7.82
N LEU A 174 -7.96 -27.69 -7.65
CA LEU A 174 -7.19 -28.52 -8.57
C LEU A 174 -7.82 -28.60 -9.98
N GLN A 175 -9.14 -28.52 -10.07
CA GLN A 175 -9.88 -28.52 -11.34
C GLN A 175 -9.99 -27.12 -11.97
N SER A 176 -9.58 -26.08 -11.24
CA SER A 176 -9.62 -24.70 -11.70
C SER A 176 -8.38 -24.31 -12.51
N ASN A 177 -8.38 -23.10 -13.08
CA ASN A 177 -7.25 -22.53 -13.78
C ASN A 177 -6.25 -21.79 -12.85
N TYR A 178 -6.36 -21.93 -11.53
CA TYR A 178 -5.42 -21.32 -10.60
C TYR A 178 -4.05 -22.02 -10.70
N ARG A 179 -2.99 -21.20 -10.71
CA ARG A 179 -1.58 -21.65 -10.75
C ARG A 179 -0.93 -21.70 -9.38
N GLY A 180 -1.56 -21.06 -8.39
CA GLY A 180 -1.10 -21.04 -7.01
C GLY A 180 -2.24 -20.82 -6.04
N VAL A 181 -2.04 -21.28 -4.81
CA VAL A 181 -2.93 -21.03 -3.67
C VAL A 181 -2.12 -20.41 -2.55
N LEU A 182 -2.54 -19.26 -2.08
CA LEU A 182 -2.01 -18.65 -0.85
C LEU A 182 -2.95 -19.01 0.29
N ILE A 183 -2.43 -19.74 1.28
CA ILE A 183 -3.23 -20.16 2.44
C ILE A 183 -3.00 -19.20 3.60
N GLU A 184 -4.07 -18.54 4.05
CA GLU A 184 -4.10 -17.79 5.31
C GLU A 184 -4.51 -18.76 6.42
N ALA A 185 -3.51 -19.23 7.18
CA ALA A 185 -3.68 -20.24 8.21
C ALA A 185 -3.90 -19.62 9.60
N PHE A 186 -3.97 -20.48 10.64
CA PHE A 186 -4.09 -20.07 12.04
C PHE A 186 -2.72 -19.87 12.68
N GLY A 187 -2.62 -18.91 13.62
CA GLY A 187 -1.43 -18.69 14.43
C GLY A 187 -0.16 -18.50 13.60
N ALA A 188 0.82 -19.34 13.81
CA ALA A 188 2.09 -19.29 13.09
C ALA A 188 2.11 -20.08 11.77
N GLY A 189 0.98 -20.62 11.35
CA GLY A 189 0.83 -21.39 10.10
C GLY A 189 0.79 -22.88 10.34
#